data_a6903019196f7d2d0c130fb3d93842f2
#
_entry.id   a6903019196f7d2d0c130fb3d93842f2
#
_cell.length_a   1.000
_cell.length_b   1.000
_cell.length_c   1.000
_cell.angle_alpha   90.00
_cell.angle_beta   90.00
_cell.angle_gamma   90.00
#
_symmetry.space_group_name_H-M   'P 1'
#
loop_
_entity.id
_entity.type
_entity.pdbx_description
1 polymer ?
#
loop_
_entity_poly.entity_id
_entity_poly.type
_entity_poly.pdbx_seq_one_letter_code
_entity_poly.pdbx_strand_id
1 'polypeptide(L)'
;MKVIVKRGDIYYADLSPVIGSEQGGVRPVLIIQNDVGNKYSPTVIAAAITSQINKAKLPTHIEISAEEYGLTKDSVILLEQIRTIDKRRLREKIGHLDETLMEQVNEAINISFGLND
;
A
#
# COMPACT_ATOMS: atom_id res chain seq x y z
N MET A 1 11.97 17.98 -8.64
CA MET A 1 10.50 18.09 -8.51
C MET A 1 10.05 17.52 -7.19
N LYS A 2 9.19 18.23 -6.50
CA LYS A 2 8.72 17.80 -5.19
C LYS A 2 7.54 16.84 -5.35
N VAL A 3 7.63 15.65 -4.75
CA VAL A 3 6.55 14.67 -4.79
C VAL A 3 5.53 15.00 -3.70
N ILE A 4 4.28 15.21 -4.09
CA ILE A 4 3.18 15.45 -3.16
C ILE A 4 2.44 14.14 -2.96
N VAL A 5 2.66 13.53 -1.80
CA VAL A 5 2.09 12.24 -1.45
C VAL A 5 0.93 12.45 -0.47
N LYS A 6 -0.18 11.76 -0.70
CA LYS A 6 -1.35 11.79 0.18
C LYS A 6 -1.70 10.39 0.64
N ARG A 7 -2.21 10.29 1.87
CA ARG A 7 -2.70 9.01 2.40
C ARG A 7 -3.81 8.48 1.50
N GLY A 8 -3.71 7.22 1.11
CA GLY A 8 -4.64 6.61 0.17
C GLY A 8 -4.16 6.60 -1.28
N ASP A 9 -3.08 7.31 -1.58
CA ASP A 9 -2.48 7.28 -2.91
C ASP A 9 -1.87 5.91 -3.19
N ILE A 10 -1.97 5.49 -4.45
CA ILE A 10 -1.35 4.27 -4.95
C ILE A 10 -0.21 4.65 -5.87
N TYR A 11 0.99 4.18 -5.57
CA TYR A 11 2.21 4.44 -6.34
C TYR A 11 2.88 3.13 -6.72
N TYR A 12 3.56 3.11 -7.85
CA TYR A 12 4.61 2.11 -8.07
C TYR A 12 5.81 2.50 -7.22
N ALA A 13 6.43 1.51 -6.61
CA ALA A 13 7.63 1.71 -5.80
C ALA A 13 8.60 0.55 -5.99
N ASP A 14 9.89 0.87 -5.93
CA ASP A 14 10.93 -0.17 -5.95
C ASP A 14 11.13 -0.68 -4.53
N LEU A 15 10.71 -1.89 -4.28
CA LEU A 15 10.75 -2.52 -2.96
C LEU A 15 12.01 -3.37 -2.73
N SER A 16 12.88 -3.47 -3.72
CA SER A 16 14.13 -4.24 -3.61
C SER A 16 15.16 -3.50 -2.75
N PRO A 17 16.06 -4.22 -2.03
CA PRO A 17 16.10 -5.68 -1.87
C PRO A 17 15.13 -6.18 -0.79
N VAL A 18 14.74 -7.44 -0.90
CA VAL A 18 13.86 -8.10 0.06
C VAL A 18 14.42 -9.47 0.44
N ILE A 19 13.85 -10.06 1.50
CA ILE A 19 14.24 -11.38 2.00
C ILE A 19 13.00 -12.26 2.09
N GLY A 20 13.11 -13.48 1.57
CA GLY A 20 12.07 -14.51 1.73
C GLY A 20 10.72 -14.14 1.16
N SER A 21 9.70 -14.14 2.01
CA SER A 21 8.31 -13.93 1.62
C SER A 21 7.91 -12.47 1.44
N GLU A 22 8.84 -11.54 1.62
CA GLU A 22 8.55 -10.13 1.41
C GLU A 22 8.31 -9.82 -0.07
N GLN A 23 7.42 -8.87 -0.35
CA GLN A 23 7.18 -8.41 -1.72
C GLN A 23 8.36 -7.58 -2.19
N GLY A 24 8.93 -7.91 -3.35
CA GLY A 24 10.09 -7.21 -3.91
C GLY A 24 9.86 -6.76 -5.34
N GLY A 25 10.86 -6.07 -5.90
CA GLY A 25 10.80 -5.50 -7.25
C GLY A 25 9.97 -4.24 -7.31
N VAL A 26 9.68 -3.77 -8.52
CA VAL A 26 8.80 -2.59 -8.71
C VAL A 26 7.36 -3.06 -8.67
N ARG A 27 6.62 -2.59 -7.66
CA ARG A 27 5.26 -3.04 -7.40
C ARG A 27 4.40 -1.87 -6.93
N PRO A 28 3.07 -1.97 -7.11
CA PRO A 28 2.19 -0.97 -6.53
C PRO A 28 2.17 -1.08 -5.01
N VAL A 29 2.06 0.07 -4.36
CA VAL A 29 1.92 0.17 -2.91
C VAL A 29 0.82 1.18 -2.58
N LEU A 30 0.19 1.01 -1.43
CA LEU A 30 -0.79 1.96 -0.90
C LEU A 30 -0.12 2.79 0.19
N ILE A 31 -0.18 4.11 0.06
CA ILE A 31 0.34 5.02 1.09
C ILE A 31 -0.64 5.04 2.26
N ILE A 32 -0.18 4.63 3.43
CA ILE A 32 -1.00 4.59 4.65
C ILE A 32 -0.53 5.56 5.73
N GLN A 33 0.60 6.22 5.51
CA GLN A 33 1.11 7.21 6.44
C GLN A 33 0.20 8.45 6.47
N ASN A 34 0.09 9.09 7.64
CA ASN A 34 -0.67 10.31 7.79
C ASN A 34 -0.11 11.45 6.93
N ASP A 35 -0.96 12.43 6.58
CA ASP A 35 -0.57 13.47 5.63
C ASP A 35 0.43 14.48 6.17
N VAL A 36 0.53 14.64 7.47
CA VAL A 36 1.59 15.46 8.06
C VAL A 36 2.95 14.82 7.82
N GLY A 37 3.06 13.52 8.09
CA GLY A 37 4.25 12.75 7.78
C GLY A 37 4.54 12.74 6.29
N ASN A 38 3.51 12.57 5.46
CA ASN A 38 3.68 12.58 4.00
C ASN A 38 4.25 13.90 3.49
N LYS A 39 3.91 14.99 4.14
CA LYS A 39 4.41 16.32 3.74
C LYS A 39 5.87 16.55 4.18
N TYR A 40 6.21 16.17 5.39
CA TYR A 40 7.47 16.58 6.02
C TYR A 40 8.55 15.50 6.12
N SER A 41 8.15 14.23 6.14
CA SER A 41 9.12 13.14 6.28
C SER A 41 9.76 12.79 4.93
N PRO A 42 11.05 12.40 4.91
CA PRO A 42 11.68 11.86 3.70
C PRO A 42 11.20 10.45 3.38
N THR A 43 10.47 9.81 4.28
CA THR A 43 9.96 8.45 4.12
C THR A 43 8.45 8.41 4.17
N VAL A 44 7.88 7.31 3.66
CA VAL A 44 6.45 7.03 3.76
C VAL A 44 6.24 5.63 4.30
N ILE A 45 5.11 5.42 4.98
CA ILE A 45 4.68 4.10 5.40
C ILE A 45 3.68 3.61 4.37
N ALA A 46 3.93 2.43 3.83
CA ALA A 46 3.12 1.90 2.73
C ALA A 46 2.84 0.41 2.93
N ALA A 47 1.71 -0.04 2.39
CA ALA A 47 1.31 -1.44 2.35
C ALA A 47 1.55 -1.99 0.95
N ALA A 48 2.05 -3.21 0.86
CA ALA A 48 2.28 -3.88 -0.42
C ALA A 48 0.97 -4.23 -1.10
N ILE A 49 0.97 -4.19 -2.42
CA ILE A 49 -0.16 -4.63 -3.25
C ILE A 49 0.36 -5.73 -4.16
N THR A 50 -0.37 -6.84 -4.26
CA THR A 50 0.01 -7.97 -5.10
C THR A 50 -1.14 -8.37 -6.01
N SER A 51 -0.79 -8.79 -7.24
CA SER A 51 -1.75 -9.41 -8.16
C SER A 51 -1.81 -10.93 -7.97
N GLN A 52 -0.96 -11.50 -7.13
CA GLN A 52 -1.00 -12.91 -6.80
C GLN A 52 -2.04 -13.15 -5.70
N ILE A 53 -3.26 -13.45 -6.13
CA ILE A 53 -4.36 -13.68 -5.19
C ILE A 53 -4.31 -15.13 -4.76
N ASN A 54 -3.91 -15.37 -3.53
CA ASN A 54 -3.93 -16.70 -2.93
C ASN A 54 -5.35 -17.09 -2.54
N LYS A 55 -5.59 -18.41 -2.48
CA LYS A 55 -6.90 -18.93 -2.10
C LYS A 55 -7.29 -18.60 -0.66
N ALA A 56 -6.30 -18.49 0.23
CA ALA A 56 -6.55 -18.12 1.62
C ALA A 56 -6.58 -16.61 1.75
N LYS A 57 -7.70 -16.07 2.19
CA LYS A 57 -7.84 -14.64 2.46
C LYS A 57 -7.66 -14.39 3.94
N LEU A 58 -6.87 -13.37 4.26
CA LEU A 58 -6.72 -12.91 5.65
C LEU A 58 -7.59 -11.68 5.89
N PRO A 59 -8.00 -11.43 7.13
CA PRO A 59 -8.75 -10.22 7.45
C PRO A 59 -7.96 -8.92 7.21
N THR A 60 -6.66 -9.04 6.96
CA THR A 60 -5.78 -7.93 6.62
C THR A 60 -5.67 -7.69 5.10
N HIS A 61 -6.42 -8.44 4.30
CA HIS A 61 -6.42 -8.31 2.83
C HIS A 61 -7.60 -7.48 2.35
N ILE A 62 -7.33 -6.53 1.45
CA ILE A 62 -8.35 -5.69 0.81
C ILE A 62 -8.25 -5.88 -0.70
N GLU A 63 -9.31 -6.39 -1.32
CA GLU A 63 -9.34 -6.60 -2.77
C GLU A 63 -9.65 -5.29 -3.49
N ILE A 64 -8.94 -5.03 -4.59
CA ILE A 64 -9.17 -3.85 -5.44
C ILE A 64 -9.19 -4.27 -6.90
N SER A 65 -10.05 -3.61 -7.69
CA SER A 65 -10.19 -3.93 -9.10
C SER A 65 -9.17 -3.17 -9.94
N ALA A 66 -8.64 -3.84 -10.96
CA ALA A 66 -7.72 -3.23 -11.91
C ALA A 66 -8.35 -2.06 -12.62
N GLU A 67 -9.60 -2.22 -13.04
CA GLU A 67 -10.32 -1.24 -13.83
C GLU A 67 -10.50 0.10 -13.10
N GLU A 68 -10.84 0.06 -11.81
CA GLU A 68 -11.10 1.27 -11.04
C GLU A 68 -9.82 2.04 -10.69
N TYR A 69 -8.70 1.35 -10.54
CA TYR A 69 -7.50 1.96 -9.96
C TYR A 69 -6.30 1.97 -10.92
N GLY A 70 -6.52 1.69 -12.20
CA GLY A 70 -5.45 1.78 -13.19
C GLY A 70 -4.35 0.73 -13.05
N LEU A 71 -4.67 -0.40 -12.42
CA LEU A 71 -3.75 -1.52 -12.29
C LEU A 71 -3.85 -2.43 -13.50
N THR A 72 -2.81 -3.20 -13.77
CA THR A 72 -2.82 -4.15 -14.89
C THR A 72 -3.67 -5.38 -14.59
N LYS A 73 -3.84 -5.74 -13.33
CA LYS A 73 -4.61 -6.90 -12.87
C LYS A 73 -5.33 -6.56 -11.57
N ASP A 74 -6.45 -7.25 -11.33
CA ASP A 74 -7.08 -7.22 -10.02
C ASP A 74 -6.07 -7.63 -8.95
N SER A 75 -6.08 -6.93 -7.83
CA SER A 75 -5.02 -7.03 -6.84
C SER A 75 -5.56 -7.05 -5.43
N VAL A 76 -4.67 -7.31 -4.48
CA VAL A 76 -4.98 -7.35 -3.06
C VAL A 76 -3.97 -6.47 -2.32
N ILE A 77 -4.48 -5.59 -1.46
CA ILE A 77 -3.64 -4.81 -0.54
C ILE A 77 -3.37 -5.69 0.66
N LEU A 78 -2.10 -5.80 1.04
CA LEU A 78 -1.65 -6.69 2.12
C LEU A 78 -1.30 -5.84 3.34
N LEU A 79 -2.23 -5.69 4.27
CA LEU A 79 -2.00 -4.86 5.45
C LEU A 79 -1.15 -5.57 6.52
N GLU A 80 -0.72 -6.80 6.27
CA GLU A 80 0.31 -7.46 7.06
C GLU A 80 1.72 -7.23 6.48
N GLN A 81 1.82 -6.66 5.28
CA GLN A 81 3.11 -6.32 4.66
C GLN A 81 3.25 -4.80 4.55
N ILE A 82 3.48 -4.22 5.70
CA ILE A 82 3.63 -2.76 5.84
C ILE A 82 5.11 -2.47 6.06
N ARG A 83 5.61 -1.45 5.37
CA ARG A 83 7.01 -1.05 5.53
C ARG A 83 7.19 0.43 5.32
N THR A 84 8.27 0.96 5.87
CA THR A 84 8.72 2.31 5.63
C THR A 84 9.65 2.31 4.43
N ILE A 85 9.38 3.19 3.47
CA ILE A 85 10.23 3.32 2.28
C ILE A 85 10.60 4.78 2.08
N ASP A 86 11.79 5.00 1.53
CA ASP A 86 12.25 6.33 1.16
C ASP A 86 11.42 6.83 -0.03
N LYS A 87 11.04 8.10 0.00
CA LYS A 87 10.26 8.69 -1.10
C LYS A 87 10.95 8.55 -2.45
N ARG A 88 12.27 8.45 -2.49
CA ARG A 88 13.02 8.26 -3.74
C ARG A 88 12.73 6.91 -4.40
N ARG A 89 12.17 5.96 -3.66
CA ARG A 89 11.75 4.66 -4.23
C ARG A 89 10.41 4.74 -4.95
N LEU A 90 9.64 5.80 -4.74
CA LEU A 90 8.36 5.99 -5.41
C LEU A 90 8.58 6.30 -6.88
N ARG A 91 7.76 5.67 -7.72
CA ARG A 91 7.74 5.89 -9.16
C ARG A 91 6.44 6.62 -9.51
N GLU A 92 5.76 6.17 -10.52
CA GLU A 92 4.54 6.78 -11.02
C GLU A 92 3.36 6.59 -10.06
N LYS A 93 2.59 7.66 -9.87
CA LYS A 93 1.30 7.57 -9.15
C LYS A 93 0.27 6.90 -10.05
N ILE A 94 -0.40 5.88 -9.54
CA ILE A 94 -1.41 5.12 -10.28
C ILE A 94 -2.81 5.67 -10.01
N GLY A 95 -3.12 5.99 -8.76
CA GLY A 95 -4.46 6.43 -8.39
C GLY A 95 -4.58 6.75 -6.93
N HIS A 96 -5.82 6.79 -6.45
CA HIS A 96 -6.15 7.12 -5.07
C HIS A 96 -7.34 6.27 -4.64
N LEU A 97 -7.21 5.59 -3.50
CA LEU A 97 -8.25 4.71 -2.99
C LEU A 97 -9.42 5.53 -2.44
N ASP A 98 -10.65 5.08 -2.71
CA ASP A 98 -11.82 5.80 -2.23
C ASP A 98 -11.99 5.67 -0.70
N GLU A 99 -12.84 6.53 -0.13
CA GLU A 99 -13.02 6.60 1.33
C GLU A 99 -13.58 5.31 1.92
N THR A 100 -14.51 4.65 1.21
CA THR A 100 -15.10 3.41 1.69
C THR A 100 -14.04 2.32 1.84
N LEU A 101 -13.16 2.18 0.84
CA LEU A 101 -12.07 1.22 0.93
C LEU A 101 -11.02 1.65 1.95
N MET A 102 -10.77 2.96 2.10
CA MET A 102 -9.84 3.43 3.13
C MET A 102 -10.34 3.13 4.54
N GLU A 103 -11.65 3.16 4.78
CA GLU A 103 -12.20 2.72 6.06
C GLU A 103 -11.92 1.24 6.33
N GLN A 104 -12.05 0.39 5.30
CA GLN A 104 -11.69 -1.02 5.39
C GLN A 104 -10.20 -1.21 5.64
N VAL A 105 -9.37 -0.39 5.00
CA VAL A 105 -7.92 -0.39 5.22
C VAL A 105 -7.60 -0.05 6.68
N ASN A 106 -8.26 0.97 7.24
CA ASN A 106 -8.05 1.35 8.64
C ASN A 106 -8.36 0.20 9.59
N GLU A 107 -9.46 -0.50 9.33
CA GLU A 107 -9.85 -1.66 10.13
C GLU A 107 -8.84 -2.81 10.00
N ALA A 108 -8.38 -3.06 8.78
CA ALA A 108 -7.37 -4.07 8.52
C ALA A 108 -6.04 -3.74 9.21
N ILE A 109 -5.67 -2.48 9.27
CA ILE A 109 -4.48 -2.03 10.01
C ILE A 109 -4.64 -2.30 11.51
N ASN A 110 -5.80 -1.99 12.07
CA ASN A 110 -6.09 -2.28 13.47
C ASN A 110 -5.92 -3.77 13.78
N ILE A 111 -6.42 -4.62 12.89
CA ILE A 111 -6.29 -6.08 13.02
C ILE A 111 -4.83 -6.50 12.89
N SER A 112 -4.14 -6.00 11.86
CA SER A 112 -2.75 -6.36 11.59
C SER A 112 -1.82 -6.02 12.75
N PHE A 113 -2.08 -4.88 13.40
CA PHE A 113 -1.25 -4.39 14.51
C PHE A 113 -1.76 -4.86 15.87
N GLY A 114 -2.90 -5.55 15.92
CA GLY A 114 -3.46 -6.04 17.17
C GLY A 114 -3.97 -4.93 18.09
N LEU A 115 -4.43 -3.82 17.54
CA LEU A 115 -4.82 -2.67 18.36
C LEU A 115 -6.14 -2.87 19.10
N ASN A 116 -6.99 -3.76 18.61
CA ASN A 116 -8.31 -4.03 19.17
C ASN A 116 -8.43 -5.42 19.84
N ASP A 117 -7.32 -6.05 20.08
CA ASP A 117 -7.29 -7.39 20.70
C ASP A 117 -7.37 -7.31 22.22
#